data_78fe460099d9db66c95c8c306cfc8407
#
_entry.id   78fe460099d9db66c95c8c306cfc8407
#
_cell.length_a   1.000
_cell.length_b   1.000
_cell.length_c   1.000
_cell.angle_alpha   90.00
_cell.angle_beta   90.00
_cell.angle_gamma   90.00
#
_symmetry.space_group_name_H-M   'P 1'
#
loop_
_entity.id
_entity.type
_entity.pdbx_description
1 polymer ?
#
loop_
_entity_poly.entity_id
_entity_poly.type
_entity_poly.pdbx_seq_one_letter_code
_entity_poly.pdbx_strand_id
1 'polypeptide(L)'
;VVYSGKEPYFLRSVKPALVSTAINGVQVQQFLARRDFPVPAILPTANGSDWVEWQGGLLILYEFIEGEDVDPEEEAEAIGALTGRLHREMKDYRGELVKRDRDFYLGRYLATLERKAYPRVEAYRTMAEAIWEKAGNLSMGYCHGDLYRGNIRKGTDGKLYVHDFDTSCWGLP
;
A
#
# COMPACT_ATOMS: atom_id res chain seq x y z
N VAL A 1 -4.46 13.35 -13.98
CA VAL A 1 -5.93 13.50 -14.01
C VAL A 1 -6.37 13.49 -15.46
N VAL A 2 -7.47 12.79 -15.76
CA VAL A 2 -8.13 12.79 -17.06
C VAL A 2 -9.56 13.28 -16.89
N TYR A 3 -10.21 13.75 -17.96
CA TYR A 3 -11.55 14.31 -17.89
C TYR A 3 -12.48 13.59 -18.88
N SER A 4 -13.72 13.35 -18.44
CA SER A 4 -14.83 12.99 -19.31
C SER A 4 -15.90 14.09 -19.19
N GLY A 5 -16.00 14.95 -20.20
CA GLY A 5 -16.74 16.20 -20.06
C GLY A 5 -16.12 17.12 -19.02
N LYS A 6 -16.84 17.39 -17.93
CA LYS A 6 -16.35 18.19 -16.79
C LYS A 6 -15.93 17.33 -15.58
N GLU A 7 -16.19 16.04 -15.62
CA GLU A 7 -15.90 15.11 -14.51
C GLU A 7 -14.44 14.71 -14.52
N PRO A 8 -13.68 14.93 -13.42
CA PRO A 8 -12.31 14.50 -13.29
C PRO A 8 -12.21 13.02 -12.88
N TYR A 9 -11.17 12.34 -13.36
CA TYR A 9 -10.83 10.97 -12.98
C TYR A 9 -9.32 10.85 -12.79
N PHE A 10 -8.89 9.87 -12.01
CA PHE A 10 -7.48 9.55 -11.87
C PHE A 10 -7.14 8.31 -12.71
N LEU A 11 -6.42 8.51 -13.83
CA LEU A 11 -5.91 7.43 -14.66
C LEU A 11 -4.49 7.09 -14.24
N ARG A 12 -4.29 5.86 -13.82
CA ARG A 12 -2.98 5.31 -13.47
C ARG A 12 -2.45 4.42 -14.59
N SER A 13 -1.21 4.67 -15.01
CA SER A 13 -0.46 3.78 -15.90
C SER A 13 0.55 2.98 -15.10
N VAL A 14 0.46 1.66 -15.19
CA VAL A 14 1.32 0.70 -14.49
C VAL A 14 2.31 0.10 -15.46
N LYS A 15 3.60 0.16 -15.13
CA LYS A 15 4.68 -0.44 -15.93
C LYS A 15 4.64 -1.96 -15.86
N PRO A 16 5.13 -2.70 -16.89
CA PRO A 16 5.12 -4.17 -16.92
C PRO A 16 5.71 -4.82 -15.66
N ALA A 17 6.81 -4.28 -15.14
CA ALA A 17 7.48 -4.81 -13.94
C ALA A 17 6.66 -4.69 -12.64
N LEU A 18 5.60 -3.88 -12.63
CA LEU A 18 4.78 -3.58 -11.45
C LEU A 18 3.35 -4.15 -11.56
N VAL A 19 3.04 -4.90 -12.61
CA VAL A 19 1.70 -5.43 -12.88
C VAL A 19 1.18 -6.29 -11.72
N SER A 20 2.00 -7.22 -11.21
CA SER A 20 1.57 -8.11 -10.14
C SER A 20 1.26 -7.37 -8.83
N THR A 21 2.08 -6.37 -8.47
CA THR A 21 1.85 -5.56 -7.27
C THR A 21 0.62 -4.66 -7.41
N ALA A 22 0.42 -4.08 -8.60
CA ALA A 22 -0.76 -3.28 -8.87
C ALA A 22 -2.06 -4.10 -8.84
N ILE A 23 -2.06 -5.33 -9.37
CA ILE A 23 -3.22 -6.23 -9.28
C ILE A 23 -3.53 -6.57 -7.82
N ASN A 24 -2.52 -6.87 -7.01
CA ASN A 24 -2.72 -7.10 -5.58
C ASN A 24 -3.31 -5.85 -4.89
N GLY A 25 -2.78 -4.66 -5.22
CA GLY A 25 -3.31 -3.39 -4.71
C GLY A 25 -4.78 -3.17 -5.07
N VAL A 26 -5.17 -3.45 -6.32
CA VAL A 26 -6.57 -3.39 -6.78
C VAL A 26 -7.46 -4.35 -5.98
N GLN A 27 -7.03 -5.59 -5.75
CA GLN A 27 -7.79 -6.59 -5.00
C GLN A 27 -8.00 -6.18 -3.54
N VAL A 28 -6.96 -5.64 -2.89
CA VAL A 28 -7.06 -5.09 -1.53
C VAL A 28 -8.04 -3.91 -1.49
N GLN A 29 -7.90 -2.96 -2.43
CA GLN A 29 -8.76 -1.79 -2.50
C GLN A 29 -10.23 -2.14 -2.73
N GLN A 30 -10.51 -3.09 -3.60
CA GLN A 30 -11.87 -3.59 -3.81
C GLN A 30 -12.46 -4.32 -2.59
N PHE A 31 -11.63 -5.10 -1.89
CA PHE A 31 -12.07 -5.72 -0.64
C PHE A 31 -12.47 -4.67 0.39
N LEU A 32 -11.68 -3.62 0.53
CA LEU A 32 -11.94 -2.51 1.44
C LEU A 32 -13.16 -1.69 1.02
N ALA A 33 -13.33 -1.41 -0.28
CA ALA A 33 -14.49 -0.71 -0.82
C ALA A 33 -15.81 -1.44 -0.50
N ARG A 34 -15.83 -2.78 -0.61
CA ARG A 34 -17.02 -3.60 -0.24
C ARG A 34 -17.36 -3.57 1.24
N ARG A 35 -16.50 -3.02 2.08
CA ARG A 35 -16.67 -2.84 3.53
C ARG A 35 -16.86 -1.38 3.92
N ASP A 36 -17.21 -0.53 2.96
CA ASP A 36 -17.38 0.92 3.12
C ASP A 36 -16.14 1.61 3.71
N PHE A 37 -14.96 1.01 3.56
CA PHE A 37 -13.72 1.67 3.94
C PHE A 37 -13.40 2.77 2.92
N PRO A 38 -12.96 3.96 3.36
CA PRO A 38 -12.78 5.10 2.47
C PRO A 38 -11.53 4.91 1.58
N VAL A 39 -11.76 4.44 0.39
CA VAL A 39 -10.79 4.32 -0.71
C VAL A 39 -11.41 4.91 -1.98
N PRO A 40 -10.63 5.45 -2.92
CA PRO A 40 -11.16 5.84 -4.22
C PRO A 40 -11.79 4.65 -4.94
N ALA A 41 -12.97 4.82 -5.53
CA ALA A 41 -13.60 3.75 -6.29
C ALA A 41 -12.77 3.41 -7.54
N ILE A 42 -12.63 2.13 -7.84
CA ILE A 42 -12.08 1.66 -9.13
C ILE A 42 -13.24 1.63 -10.11
N LEU A 43 -13.09 2.31 -11.24
CA LEU A 43 -14.13 2.40 -12.26
C LEU A 43 -13.94 1.27 -13.26
N PRO A 44 -14.93 0.37 -13.41
CA PRO A 44 -14.81 -0.77 -14.29
C PRO A 44 -14.82 -0.32 -15.77
N THR A 45 -14.14 -1.09 -16.58
CA THR A 45 -14.22 -0.99 -18.04
C THR A 45 -15.59 -1.43 -18.57
N ALA A 46 -15.88 -1.19 -19.84
CA ALA A 46 -17.15 -1.57 -20.45
C ALA A 46 -17.45 -3.09 -20.39
N ASN A 47 -16.42 -3.93 -20.27
CA ASN A 47 -16.55 -5.38 -20.10
C ASN A 47 -16.52 -5.84 -18.64
N GLY A 48 -16.51 -4.90 -17.68
CA GLY A 48 -16.52 -5.19 -16.24
C GLY A 48 -15.16 -5.51 -15.63
N SER A 49 -14.04 -5.33 -16.36
CA SER A 49 -12.69 -5.48 -15.81
C SER A 49 -12.27 -4.24 -15.03
N ASP A 50 -11.39 -4.40 -14.03
CA ASP A 50 -10.86 -3.30 -13.23
C ASP A 50 -9.70 -2.56 -13.89
N TRP A 51 -9.18 -3.08 -15.01
CA TRP A 51 -8.09 -2.49 -15.76
C TRP A 51 -8.15 -2.85 -17.24
N VAL A 52 -7.36 -2.13 -18.02
CA VAL A 52 -7.07 -2.43 -19.43
C VAL A 52 -5.59 -2.77 -19.55
N GLU A 53 -5.26 -3.85 -20.25
CA GLU A 53 -3.87 -4.14 -20.63
C GLU A 53 -3.40 -3.14 -21.69
N TRP A 54 -2.24 -2.55 -21.45
CA TRP A 54 -1.67 -1.54 -22.34
C TRP A 54 -0.15 -1.61 -22.36
N GLN A 55 0.45 -1.86 -23.53
CA GLN A 55 1.91 -1.92 -23.73
C GLN A 55 2.63 -2.85 -22.74
N GLY A 56 2.03 -3.99 -22.43
CA GLY A 56 2.57 -4.96 -21.45
C GLY A 56 2.37 -4.56 -19.98
N GLY A 57 1.82 -3.40 -19.71
CA GLY A 57 1.40 -2.91 -18.40
C GLY A 57 -0.11 -2.82 -18.28
N LEU A 58 -0.61 -2.01 -17.34
CA LEU A 58 -2.04 -1.80 -17.09
C LEU A 58 -2.38 -0.32 -17.07
N LEU A 59 -3.62 -0.02 -17.49
CA LEU A 59 -4.29 1.24 -17.20
C LEU A 59 -5.44 0.97 -16.22
N ILE A 60 -5.48 1.70 -15.12
CA ILE A 60 -6.51 1.59 -14.09
C ILE A 60 -7.14 2.97 -13.91
N LEU A 61 -8.47 3.03 -13.95
CA LEU A 61 -9.22 4.26 -13.76
C LEU A 61 -9.84 4.30 -12.37
N TYR A 62 -9.61 5.39 -11.67
CA TYR A 62 -10.14 5.63 -10.32
C TYR A 62 -11.02 6.86 -10.31
N GLU A 63 -11.96 6.88 -9.37
CA GLU A 63 -12.60 8.09 -8.91
C GLU A 63 -11.55 9.13 -8.51
N PHE A 64 -11.78 10.38 -8.88
CA PHE A 64 -10.94 11.48 -8.42
C PHE A 64 -11.49 12.01 -7.10
N ILE A 65 -10.72 11.87 -6.02
CA ILE A 65 -11.10 12.46 -4.72
C ILE A 65 -10.71 13.92 -4.73
N GLU A 66 -11.72 14.77 -4.86
CA GLU A 66 -11.55 16.21 -4.71
C GLU A 66 -11.30 16.56 -3.24
N GLY A 67 -10.25 17.34 -2.98
CA GLY A 67 -9.88 17.68 -1.60
C GLY A 67 -8.40 18.10 -1.52
N GLU A 68 -7.81 17.94 -0.35
CA GLU A 68 -6.47 18.41 -0.01
C GLU A 68 -5.58 17.30 0.57
N ASP A 69 -4.29 17.52 0.62
CA ASP A 69 -3.35 16.66 1.31
C ASP A 69 -3.55 16.82 2.83
N VAL A 70 -3.42 15.72 3.58
CA VAL A 70 -3.58 15.74 5.03
C VAL A 70 -2.39 16.44 5.70
N ASP A 71 -2.68 17.21 6.76
CA ASP A 71 -1.66 17.63 7.71
C ASP A 71 -1.55 16.57 8.84
N PRO A 72 -0.40 15.85 8.95
CA PRO A 72 -0.27 14.80 9.94
C PRO A 72 -0.31 15.27 11.38
N GLU A 73 0.00 16.54 11.66
CA GLU A 73 -0.04 17.10 13.01
C GLU A 73 -1.48 17.43 13.41
N GLU A 74 -2.25 18.03 12.51
CA GLU A 74 -3.64 18.36 12.75
C GLU A 74 -4.57 17.15 12.74
N GLU A 75 -4.29 16.14 11.87
CA GLU A 75 -5.15 14.98 11.64
C GLU A 75 -4.63 13.68 12.32
N ALA A 76 -3.68 13.78 13.25
CA ALA A 76 -3.03 12.61 13.86
C ALA A 76 -4.03 11.60 14.45
N GLU A 77 -5.06 12.06 15.16
CA GLU A 77 -6.08 11.21 15.76
C GLU A 77 -6.93 10.52 14.68
N ALA A 78 -7.35 11.25 13.65
CA ALA A 78 -8.15 10.71 12.55
C ALA A 78 -7.35 9.69 11.73
N ILE A 79 -6.08 9.95 11.45
CA ILE A 79 -5.17 9.02 10.76
C ILE A 79 -4.98 7.76 11.62
N GLY A 80 -4.79 7.88 12.92
CA GLY A 80 -4.67 6.75 13.85
C GLY A 80 -5.94 5.90 13.87
N ALA A 81 -7.11 6.52 13.94
CA ALA A 81 -8.40 5.84 13.90
C ALA A 81 -8.62 5.11 12.56
N LEU A 82 -8.29 5.77 11.45
CA LEU A 82 -8.36 5.20 10.09
C LEU A 82 -7.43 3.99 9.95
N THR A 83 -6.18 4.09 10.41
CA THR A 83 -5.21 2.99 10.40
C THR A 83 -5.69 1.81 11.25
N GLY A 84 -6.21 2.08 12.45
CA GLY A 84 -6.80 1.04 13.30
C GLY A 84 -8.01 0.36 12.65
N ARG A 85 -8.86 1.11 11.92
CA ARG A 85 -9.96 0.55 11.14
C ARG A 85 -9.43 -0.30 9.98
N LEU A 86 -8.43 0.18 9.23
CA LEU A 86 -7.79 -0.58 8.15
C LEU A 86 -7.31 -1.95 8.64
N HIS A 87 -6.57 -1.99 9.73
CA HIS A 87 -6.08 -3.24 10.29
C HIS A 87 -7.22 -4.18 10.75
N ARG A 88 -8.32 -3.64 11.29
CA ARG A 88 -9.50 -4.47 11.66
C ARG A 88 -10.16 -5.10 10.45
N GLU A 89 -10.43 -4.30 9.40
CA GLU A 89 -11.06 -4.81 8.17
C GLU A 89 -10.19 -5.87 7.50
N MET A 90 -8.87 -5.66 7.46
CA MET A 90 -7.94 -6.56 6.80
C MET A 90 -7.71 -7.89 7.53
N LYS A 91 -8.20 -8.07 8.77
CA LYS A 91 -8.19 -9.39 9.44
C LYS A 91 -8.98 -10.46 8.68
N ASP A 92 -10.01 -10.06 7.95
CA ASP A 92 -10.86 -10.95 7.17
C ASP A 92 -10.42 -11.08 5.70
N TYR A 93 -9.39 -10.37 5.28
CA TYR A 93 -8.86 -10.51 3.93
C TYR A 93 -8.28 -11.91 3.72
N ARG A 94 -8.67 -12.58 2.64
CA ARG A 94 -8.23 -13.94 2.28
C ARG A 94 -7.51 -14.00 0.93
N GLY A 95 -7.26 -12.84 0.31
CA GLY A 95 -6.43 -12.75 -0.89
C GLY A 95 -4.95 -12.96 -0.57
N GLU A 96 -4.16 -13.14 -1.59
CA GLU A 96 -2.72 -13.29 -1.45
C GLU A 96 -2.07 -11.95 -1.07
N LEU A 97 -1.16 -12.00 -0.11
CA LEU A 97 -0.30 -10.88 0.28
C LEU A 97 1.16 -11.36 0.29
N VAL A 98 2.02 -10.51 -0.22
CA VAL A 98 3.47 -10.74 -0.13
C VAL A 98 3.87 -10.78 1.35
N LYS A 99 4.61 -11.82 1.76
CA LYS A 99 5.17 -11.87 3.12
C LYS A 99 6.44 -11.04 3.18
N ARG A 100 6.47 -10.14 4.14
CA ARG A 100 7.68 -9.40 4.52
C ARG A 100 8.16 -9.95 5.86
N ASP A 101 8.96 -10.99 5.78
CA ASP A 101 9.56 -11.71 6.90
C ASP A 101 10.97 -11.19 7.22
N ARG A 102 11.71 -11.94 8.04
CA ARG A 102 13.09 -11.63 8.41
C ARG A 102 13.99 -11.44 7.18
N ASP A 103 13.84 -12.29 6.15
CA ASP A 103 14.66 -12.16 4.95
C ASP A 103 14.39 -10.86 4.19
N PHE A 104 13.15 -10.45 4.12
CA PHE A 104 12.78 -9.15 3.55
C PHE A 104 13.39 -7.97 4.32
N TYR A 105 13.33 -7.97 5.65
CA TYR A 105 13.79 -6.84 6.46
C TYR A 105 15.30 -6.82 6.68
N LEU A 106 15.94 -7.98 6.76
CA LEU A 106 17.36 -8.11 7.10
C LEU A 106 18.17 -8.83 6.04
N GLY A 107 17.74 -10.01 5.60
CA GLY A 107 18.53 -10.92 4.76
C GLY A 107 18.99 -10.27 3.45
N ARG A 108 18.08 -9.62 2.74
CA ARG A 108 18.39 -8.94 1.46
C ARG A 108 19.42 -7.82 1.60
N TYR A 109 19.41 -7.09 2.73
CA TYR A 109 20.37 -6.03 2.99
C TYR A 109 21.73 -6.62 3.37
N LEU A 110 21.76 -7.63 4.23
CA LEU A 110 22.97 -8.36 4.59
C LEU A 110 23.65 -8.95 3.34
N ALA A 111 22.90 -9.66 2.50
CA ALA A 111 23.44 -10.21 1.25
C ALA A 111 24.01 -9.11 0.32
N THR A 112 23.38 -7.92 0.32
CA THR A 112 23.90 -6.79 -0.46
C THR A 112 25.21 -6.24 0.11
N LEU A 113 25.30 -6.11 1.43
CA LEU A 113 26.51 -5.61 2.12
C LEU A 113 27.67 -6.61 1.94
N GLU A 114 27.41 -7.91 2.03
CA GLU A 114 28.38 -8.99 1.79
C GLU A 114 28.91 -8.93 0.36
N ARG A 115 28.01 -8.89 -0.63
CA ARG A 115 28.39 -8.79 -2.04
C ARG A 115 29.26 -7.57 -2.36
N LYS A 116 29.03 -6.45 -1.62
CA LYS A 116 29.82 -5.22 -1.75
C LYS A 116 31.06 -5.20 -0.86
N ALA A 117 31.36 -6.28 -0.15
CA ALA A 117 32.46 -6.38 0.80
C ALA A 117 32.48 -5.19 1.80
N TYR A 118 31.33 -4.84 2.32
CA TYR A 118 31.21 -3.69 3.24
C TYR A 118 31.98 -3.95 4.53
N PRO A 119 32.93 -3.09 4.94
CA PRO A 119 33.88 -3.39 6.02
C PRO A 119 33.24 -3.64 7.40
N ARG A 120 32.01 -3.17 7.62
CA ARG A 120 31.29 -3.29 8.88
C ARG A 120 30.10 -4.24 8.82
N VAL A 121 30.09 -5.18 7.88
CA VAL A 121 28.96 -6.11 7.68
C VAL A 121 28.64 -6.92 8.93
N GLU A 122 29.66 -7.37 9.68
CA GLU A 122 29.43 -8.15 10.90
C GLU A 122 28.81 -7.31 12.04
N ALA A 123 29.21 -6.06 12.19
CA ALA A 123 28.56 -5.16 13.14
C ALA A 123 27.09 -4.91 12.77
N TYR A 124 26.80 -4.76 11.47
CA TYR A 124 25.42 -4.64 10.98
C TYR A 124 24.63 -5.92 11.25
N ARG A 125 25.21 -7.11 10.98
CA ARG A 125 24.59 -8.41 11.25
C ARG A 125 24.20 -8.55 12.71
N THR A 126 25.15 -8.31 13.62
CA THR A 126 24.92 -8.40 15.07
C THR A 126 23.78 -7.48 15.53
N MET A 127 23.79 -6.23 15.06
CA MET A 127 22.74 -5.27 15.40
C MET A 127 21.37 -5.72 14.83
N ALA A 128 21.34 -6.16 13.58
CA ALA A 128 20.12 -6.58 12.90
C ALA A 128 19.48 -7.79 13.58
N GLU A 129 20.31 -8.81 13.98
CA GLU A 129 19.81 -9.98 14.71
C GLU A 129 19.25 -9.60 16.09
N ALA A 130 19.94 -8.72 16.84
CA ALA A 130 19.45 -8.25 18.13
C ALA A 130 18.12 -7.48 18.03
N ILE A 131 17.92 -6.70 16.97
CA ILE A 131 16.65 -6.01 16.69
C ILE A 131 15.57 -7.04 16.34
N TRP A 132 15.90 -8.01 15.46
CA TRP A 132 14.94 -9.01 15.04
C TRP A 132 14.48 -9.93 16.17
N GLU A 133 15.37 -10.31 17.07
CA GLU A 133 15.04 -11.09 18.26
C GLU A 133 13.97 -10.39 19.12
N LYS A 134 14.08 -9.08 19.27
CA LYS A 134 13.06 -8.26 19.95
C LYS A 134 11.77 -8.17 19.13
N ALA A 135 11.89 -7.96 17.82
CA ALA A 135 10.75 -7.84 16.92
C ALA A 135 9.98 -9.18 16.73
N GLY A 136 10.66 -10.32 16.91
CA GLY A 136 10.04 -11.65 16.78
C GLY A 136 8.90 -11.93 17.77
N ASN A 137 8.76 -11.11 18.81
CA ASN A 137 7.65 -11.15 19.75
C ASN A 137 6.43 -10.30 19.28
N LEU A 138 6.54 -9.54 18.21
CA LEU A 138 5.46 -8.74 17.66
C LEU A 138 4.54 -9.59 16.77
N SER A 139 3.26 -9.28 16.83
CA SER A 139 2.28 -9.95 15.97
C SER A 139 2.46 -9.52 14.51
N MET A 140 2.55 -10.49 13.61
CA MET A 140 2.47 -10.25 12.18
C MET A 140 1.02 -9.89 11.80
N GLY A 141 0.87 -8.97 10.89
CA GLY A 141 -0.43 -8.50 10.44
C GLY A 141 -0.39 -7.91 9.03
N TYR A 142 -1.53 -7.40 8.61
CA TYR A 142 -1.60 -6.62 7.39
C TYR A 142 -0.85 -5.30 7.57
N CYS A 143 -0.05 -4.96 6.55
CA CYS A 143 0.59 -3.66 6.43
C CYS A 143 0.23 -3.06 5.06
N HIS A 144 -0.13 -1.80 5.04
CA HIS A 144 -0.22 -1.04 3.79
C HIS A 144 1.16 -0.98 3.10
N GLY A 145 2.21 -0.88 3.90
CA GLY A 145 3.61 -0.91 3.46
C GLY A 145 4.16 0.43 3.00
N ASP A 146 3.28 1.42 2.77
CA ASP A 146 3.65 2.79 2.37
C ASP A 146 2.60 3.81 2.85
N LEU A 147 2.11 3.65 4.09
CA LEU A 147 1.10 4.56 4.64
C LEU A 147 1.78 5.84 5.18
N TYR A 148 1.77 6.86 4.35
CA TYR A 148 2.25 8.20 4.71
C TYR A 148 1.28 9.25 4.18
N ARG A 149 1.46 10.52 4.52
CA ARG A 149 0.54 11.61 4.16
C ARG A 149 0.22 11.69 2.66
N GLY A 150 1.19 11.34 1.79
CA GLY A 150 0.99 11.38 0.34
C GLY A 150 0.09 10.28 -0.20
N ASN A 151 -0.24 9.25 0.62
CA ASN A 151 -1.18 8.18 0.30
C ASN A 151 -2.49 8.28 1.09
N ILE A 152 -2.72 9.44 1.72
CA ILE A 152 -3.99 9.78 2.40
C ILE A 152 -4.46 11.13 1.86
N ARG A 153 -5.72 11.21 1.45
CA ARG A 153 -6.31 12.46 0.96
C ARG A 153 -7.56 12.81 1.76
N LYS A 154 -7.66 14.05 2.21
CA LYS A 154 -8.86 14.58 2.86
C LYS A 154 -9.83 15.07 1.79
N GLY A 155 -10.92 14.34 1.61
CA GLY A 155 -11.97 14.71 0.67
C GLY A 155 -12.75 15.95 1.09
N THR A 156 -13.42 16.59 0.14
CA THR A 156 -14.33 17.74 0.42
C THR A 156 -15.52 17.35 1.31
N ASP A 157 -15.80 16.04 1.43
CA ASP A 157 -16.78 15.47 2.37
C ASP A 157 -16.23 15.30 3.80
N GLY A 158 -14.99 15.71 4.04
CA GLY A 158 -14.29 15.62 5.32
C GLY A 158 -13.74 14.23 5.67
N LYS A 159 -13.89 13.23 4.81
CA LYS A 159 -13.34 11.90 5.06
C LYS A 159 -11.89 11.81 4.61
N LEU A 160 -11.12 10.96 5.29
CA LEU A 160 -9.77 10.60 4.88
C LEU A 160 -9.83 9.35 3.99
N TYR A 161 -9.35 9.45 2.76
CA TYR A 161 -9.28 8.38 1.78
C TYR A 161 -7.86 7.83 1.70
N VAL A 162 -7.71 6.49 1.79
CA VAL A 162 -6.41 5.81 1.61
C VAL A 162 -6.31 5.32 0.18
N HIS A 163 -5.14 5.46 -0.42
CA HIS A 163 -4.86 4.97 -1.77
C HIS A 163 -3.45 4.39 -1.89
N ASP A 164 -3.12 3.82 -3.06
CA ASP A 164 -1.83 3.20 -3.39
C ASP A 164 -1.48 1.97 -2.52
N PHE A 165 -2.27 0.92 -2.67
CA PHE A 165 -2.14 -0.36 -1.95
C PHE A 165 -1.12 -1.33 -2.57
N ASP A 166 -0.30 -0.92 -3.54
CA ASP A 166 0.64 -1.79 -4.27
C ASP A 166 1.67 -2.47 -3.38
N THR A 167 2.01 -1.82 -2.26
CA THR A 167 2.99 -2.32 -1.31
C THR A 167 2.38 -3.12 -0.17
N SER A 168 1.07 -3.38 -0.24
CA SER A 168 0.35 -4.19 0.75
C SER A 168 1.01 -5.54 0.98
N CYS A 169 1.16 -5.89 2.24
CA CYS A 169 1.89 -7.09 2.62
C CYS A 169 1.40 -7.66 3.96
N TRP A 170 1.81 -8.88 4.24
CA TRP A 170 1.74 -9.49 5.55
C TRP A 170 3.11 -9.33 6.22
N GLY A 171 3.22 -8.55 7.27
CA GLY A 171 4.48 -8.19 7.90
C GLY A 171 4.34 -7.70 9.34
N LEU A 172 5.36 -7.00 9.82
CA LEU A 172 5.30 -6.24 11.07
C LEU A 172 4.58 -4.92 10.79
N PRO A 173 3.40 -4.67 11.36
CA PRO A 173 2.62 -3.46 11.13
C PRO A 173 3.23 -2.23 11.82
#